data_b438264275340e0424158c8f8350f9f8
#
_entry.id   b438264275340e0424158c8f8350f9f8
#
_cell.length_a   1.000
_cell.length_b   1.000
_cell.length_c   1.000
_cell.angle_alpha   90.00
_cell.angle_beta   90.00
_cell.angle_gamma   90.00
#
_symmetry.space_group_name_H-M   'P 1'
#
loop_
_entity.id
_entity.type
_entity.pdbx_description
1 polymer ?
#
loop_
_entity_poly.entity_id
_entity_poly.type
_entity_poly.pdbx_seq_one_letter_code
_entity_poly.pdbx_strand_id
1 'polypeptide(L)'
;VLIVQGDGFIIHPEFWTTDFFSADYIGAPWPDHPETVGNGGFSLRSRRLLDALKNLDADMTHPEDDYICRLHRAELESWHGIVFAPIELAKKFSFEESDPVTPTFGFHGIYNIPKVLSEIDLKNYIKLYSGDILYSPTGRKIVKSLYKNRHYSDARHLLARRMKGPFAIRWDTLILWVRSLLHQLWHHKADD
;
A
#
# COMPACT_ATOMS: atom_id res chain seq x y z
N VAL A 1 2.93 -2.45 -19.22
CA VAL A 1 1.57 -2.24 -18.69
C VAL A 1 1.67 -1.73 -17.28
N LEU A 2 0.99 -0.62 -16.97
CA LEU A 2 0.81 -0.16 -15.58
C LEU A 2 -0.43 -0.84 -15.00
N ILE A 3 -0.24 -1.57 -13.92
CA ILE A 3 -1.32 -2.16 -13.11
C ILE A 3 -1.65 -1.18 -12.00
N VAL A 4 -2.94 -0.88 -11.83
CA VAL A 4 -3.45 0.01 -10.77
C VAL A 4 -4.70 -0.65 -10.19
N GLN A 5 -4.63 -1.10 -8.95
CA GLN A 5 -5.80 -1.58 -8.20
C GLN A 5 -6.56 -0.40 -7.59
N GLY A 6 -7.79 -0.65 -7.13
CA GLY A 6 -8.70 0.40 -6.66
C GLY A 6 -8.23 1.21 -5.43
N ASP A 7 -7.15 0.81 -4.81
CA ASP A 7 -6.50 1.47 -3.66
C ASP A 7 -5.05 1.89 -3.94
N GLY A 8 -4.68 1.97 -5.24
CA GLY A 8 -3.41 2.52 -5.72
C GLY A 8 -3.65 3.73 -6.61
N PHE A 9 -2.80 4.77 -6.48
CA PHE A 9 -2.96 6.02 -7.23
C PHE A 9 -1.61 6.61 -7.64
N ILE A 10 -1.62 7.33 -8.78
CA ILE A 10 -0.56 8.26 -9.15
C ILE A 10 -0.77 9.54 -8.33
N ILE A 11 0.23 9.95 -7.54
CA ILE A 11 0.16 11.14 -6.69
C ILE A 11 1.04 12.29 -7.19
N HIS A 12 2.11 11.96 -7.88
CA HIS A 12 3.07 12.92 -8.43
C HIS A 12 3.41 12.59 -9.88
N PRO A 13 2.55 12.93 -10.85
CA PRO A 13 2.80 12.64 -12.27
C PRO A 13 4.12 13.22 -12.79
N GLU A 14 4.59 14.32 -12.20
CA GLU A 14 5.85 15.00 -12.52
C GLU A 14 7.09 14.16 -12.20
N PHE A 15 6.96 13.13 -11.35
CA PHE A 15 8.06 12.19 -11.05
C PHE A 15 8.10 10.98 -11.96
N TRP A 16 7.27 10.94 -12.99
CA TRP A 16 7.43 9.93 -14.02
C TRP A 16 8.78 10.07 -14.72
N THR A 17 9.49 8.95 -14.86
CA THR A 17 10.75 8.89 -15.60
C THR A 17 10.77 7.68 -16.53
N THR A 18 11.46 7.80 -17.66
CA THR A 18 11.70 6.70 -18.59
C THR A 18 12.59 5.60 -17.98
N ASP A 19 13.32 5.90 -16.90
CA ASP A 19 14.13 4.92 -16.18
C ASP A 19 13.29 3.77 -15.64
N PHE A 20 11.99 3.99 -15.37
CA PHE A 20 11.08 2.92 -14.97
C PHE A 20 10.94 1.80 -16.02
N PHE A 21 11.26 2.06 -17.27
CA PHE A 21 11.29 1.07 -18.35
C PHE A 21 12.58 0.25 -18.39
N SER A 22 13.58 0.56 -17.58
CA SER A 22 14.82 -0.22 -17.51
C SER A 22 14.64 -1.60 -16.87
N ALA A 23 13.51 -1.82 -16.19
CA ALA A 23 13.15 -3.07 -15.56
C ALA A 23 11.90 -3.70 -16.22
N ASP A 24 11.78 -5.01 -16.12
CA ASP A 24 10.60 -5.75 -16.56
C ASP A 24 9.49 -5.76 -15.50
N TYR A 25 9.87 -5.63 -14.24
CA TYR A 25 8.96 -5.49 -13.12
C TYR A 25 9.44 -4.40 -12.18
N ILE A 26 8.55 -3.45 -11.87
CA ILE A 26 8.75 -2.46 -10.82
C ILE A 26 7.46 -2.30 -10.02
N GLY A 27 7.55 -2.33 -8.71
CA GLY A 27 6.51 -2.09 -7.72
C GLY A 27 7.16 -1.61 -6.43
N ALA A 28 6.39 -1.39 -5.38
CA ALA A 28 6.94 -0.94 -4.10
C ALA A 28 7.87 -2.00 -3.49
N PRO A 29 8.93 -1.59 -2.77
CA PRO A 29 9.73 -2.50 -1.96
C PRO A 29 8.90 -3.13 -0.84
N TRP A 30 9.15 -4.40 -0.53
CA TRP A 30 8.55 -5.05 0.64
C TRP A 30 9.34 -4.73 1.91
N PRO A 31 8.69 -4.37 3.03
CA PRO A 31 9.38 -3.98 4.25
C PRO A 31 10.10 -5.14 4.95
N ASP A 32 9.58 -6.36 4.81
CA ASP A 32 10.16 -7.61 5.36
C ASP A 32 11.25 -8.21 4.46
N HIS A 33 11.35 -7.73 3.21
CA HIS A 33 12.38 -8.08 2.24
C HIS A 33 12.90 -6.84 1.53
N PRO A 34 13.66 -5.96 2.21
CA PRO A 34 14.05 -4.64 1.69
C PRO A 34 14.93 -4.70 0.43
N GLU A 35 15.49 -5.86 0.10
CA GLU A 35 16.28 -6.10 -1.11
C GLU A 35 15.41 -6.49 -2.32
N THR A 36 14.09 -6.62 -2.14
CA THR A 36 13.20 -7.09 -3.19
C THR A 36 12.05 -6.13 -3.43
N VAL A 37 11.69 -6.03 -4.72
CA VAL A 37 10.48 -5.34 -5.15
C VAL A 37 9.35 -6.33 -5.27
N GLY A 38 8.14 -5.89 -5.00
CA GLY A 38 6.92 -6.67 -5.14
C GLY A 38 5.73 -5.76 -5.34
N ASN A 39 4.62 -6.06 -4.63
CA ASN A 39 3.43 -5.24 -4.61
C ASN A 39 2.76 -5.08 -5.99
N GLY A 40 2.00 -6.10 -6.37
CA GLY A 40 1.33 -6.17 -7.66
C GLY A 40 0.27 -5.10 -7.90
N GLY A 41 -0.32 -4.55 -6.84
CA GLY A 41 -1.46 -3.63 -6.92
C GLY A 41 -1.15 -2.25 -7.50
N PHE A 42 0.12 -1.81 -7.47
CA PHE A 42 0.63 -0.68 -8.22
C PHE A 42 2.00 -1.04 -8.78
N SER A 43 2.02 -1.57 -10.01
CA SER A 43 3.25 -2.08 -10.63
C SER A 43 3.31 -1.81 -12.12
N LEU A 44 4.52 -1.61 -12.65
CA LEU A 44 4.76 -1.52 -14.08
C LEU A 44 5.42 -2.83 -14.54
N ARG A 45 4.87 -3.44 -15.58
CA ARG A 45 5.28 -4.75 -16.10
C ARG A 45 5.54 -4.67 -17.59
N SER A 46 6.66 -5.22 -18.03
CA SER A 46 7.01 -5.28 -19.44
C SER A 46 6.19 -6.35 -20.16
N ARG A 47 6.12 -6.24 -21.48
CA ARG A 47 5.57 -7.29 -22.33
C ARG A 47 6.39 -8.59 -22.20
N ARG A 48 7.71 -8.49 -22.10
CA ARG A 48 8.62 -9.63 -21.94
C ARG A 48 8.30 -10.44 -20.69
N LEU A 49 8.06 -9.78 -19.55
CA LEU A 49 7.63 -10.47 -18.32
C LEU A 49 6.28 -11.19 -18.52
N LEU A 50 5.29 -10.51 -19.12
CA LEU A 50 3.98 -11.12 -19.33
C LEU A 50 4.04 -12.36 -20.26
N ASP A 51 4.91 -12.34 -21.26
CA ASP A 51 5.11 -13.49 -22.13
C ASP A 51 5.91 -14.60 -21.44
N ALA A 52 6.90 -14.28 -20.59
CA ALA A 52 7.61 -15.25 -19.77
C ALA A 52 6.67 -15.97 -18.79
N LEU A 53 5.78 -15.24 -18.11
CA LEU A 53 4.81 -15.81 -17.16
C LEU A 53 3.86 -16.85 -17.81
N LYS A 54 3.54 -16.71 -19.10
CA LYS A 54 2.72 -17.71 -19.83
C LYS A 54 3.45 -19.03 -20.06
N ASN A 55 4.78 -19.01 -20.04
CA ASN A 55 5.62 -20.16 -20.31
C ASN A 55 6.09 -20.85 -19.01
N LEU A 56 5.74 -20.33 -17.84
CA LEU A 56 5.94 -21.01 -16.57
C LEU A 56 5.00 -22.21 -16.50
N ASP A 57 5.55 -23.39 -16.25
CA ASP A 57 4.81 -24.65 -16.12
C ASP A 57 4.20 -24.80 -14.72
N ALA A 58 3.44 -23.76 -14.31
CA ALA A 58 2.78 -23.73 -13.01
C ALA A 58 1.52 -22.86 -13.05
N ASP A 59 0.49 -23.29 -12.35
CA ASP A 59 -0.71 -22.49 -12.15
C ASP A 59 -0.39 -21.24 -11.32
N MET A 60 -0.76 -20.07 -11.82
CA MET A 60 -0.58 -18.82 -11.10
C MET A 60 -1.37 -18.85 -9.80
N THR A 61 -0.68 -18.66 -8.67
CA THR A 61 -1.30 -18.58 -7.35
C THR A 61 -1.46 -17.14 -6.88
N HIS A 62 -2.37 -16.90 -5.96
CA HIS A 62 -2.51 -15.62 -5.30
C HIS A 62 -1.78 -15.63 -3.94
N PRO A 63 -1.14 -14.50 -3.57
CA PRO A 63 -1.02 -13.24 -4.34
C PRO A 63 -0.07 -13.39 -5.54
N GLU A 64 -0.42 -12.77 -6.67
CA GLU A 64 0.37 -12.90 -7.90
C GLU A 64 1.73 -12.22 -7.83
N ASP A 65 1.90 -11.24 -6.99
CA ASP A 65 3.19 -10.60 -6.73
C ASP A 65 4.14 -11.52 -5.95
N ASP A 66 3.65 -12.31 -4.98
CA ASP A 66 4.42 -13.38 -4.36
C ASP A 66 4.86 -14.44 -5.38
N TYR A 67 3.94 -14.83 -6.27
CA TYR A 67 4.20 -15.77 -7.34
C TYR A 67 5.34 -15.26 -8.25
N ILE A 68 5.25 -14.01 -8.71
CA ILE A 68 6.21 -13.42 -9.65
C ILE A 68 7.53 -13.08 -8.95
N CYS A 69 7.46 -12.38 -7.81
CA CYS A 69 8.62 -11.70 -7.23
C CYS A 69 9.36 -12.50 -6.17
N ARG A 70 8.78 -13.64 -5.72
CA ARG A 70 9.41 -14.55 -4.76
C ARG A 70 9.54 -15.95 -5.32
N LEU A 71 8.42 -16.64 -5.62
CA LEU A 71 8.42 -18.04 -5.97
C LEU A 71 9.17 -18.31 -7.29
N HIS A 72 8.90 -17.52 -8.33
CA HIS A 72 9.49 -17.73 -9.66
C HIS A 72 10.55 -16.68 -10.04
N ARG A 73 10.96 -15.82 -9.09
CA ARG A 73 11.94 -14.76 -9.39
C ARG A 73 13.23 -15.32 -9.98
N ALA A 74 13.85 -16.32 -9.33
CA ALA A 74 15.12 -16.90 -9.78
C ALA A 74 15.01 -17.55 -11.16
N GLU A 75 13.88 -18.19 -11.45
CA GLU A 75 13.58 -18.78 -12.74
C GLU A 75 13.42 -17.70 -13.82
N LEU A 76 12.63 -16.66 -13.54
CA LEU A 76 12.41 -15.54 -14.44
C LEU A 76 13.72 -14.79 -14.76
N GLU A 77 14.57 -14.57 -13.76
CA GLU A 77 15.88 -13.93 -13.96
C GLU A 77 16.82 -14.80 -14.77
N SER A 78 16.96 -16.10 -14.42
CA SER A 78 17.99 -16.96 -15.02
C SER A 78 17.62 -17.52 -16.39
N TRP A 79 16.35 -17.88 -16.61
CA TRP A 79 15.91 -18.55 -17.85
C TRP A 79 15.27 -17.60 -18.85
N HIS A 80 14.62 -16.54 -18.36
CA HIS A 80 13.92 -15.57 -19.21
C HIS A 80 14.61 -14.22 -19.27
N GLY A 81 15.70 -14.03 -18.50
CA GLY A 81 16.45 -12.79 -18.44
C GLY A 81 15.63 -11.60 -17.96
N ILE A 82 14.57 -11.83 -17.15
CA ILE A 82 13.72 -10.79 -16.60
C ILE A 82 14.51 -9.95 -15.60
N VAL A 83 14.36 -8.64 -15.70
CA VAL A 83 15.02 -7.66 -14.84
C VAL A 83 14.01 -7.08 -13.87
N PHE A 84 14.21 -7.30 -12.58
CA PHE A 84 13.46 -6.62 -11.51
C PHE A 84 14.14 -5.30 -11.16
N ALA A 85 13.34 -4.28 -10.87
CA ALA A 85 13.87 -2.95 -10.57
C ALA A 85 14.78 -2.97 -9.33
N PRO A 86 15.90 -2.22 -9.35
CA PRO A 86 16.67 -1.98 -8.13
C PRO A 86 15.83 -1.16 -7.13
N ILE A 87 16.08 -1.38 -5.85
CA ILE A 87 15.31 -0.78 -4.75
C ILE A 87 15.24 0.75 -4.83
N GLU A 88 16.33 1.41 -5.17
CA GLU A 88 16.36 2.86 -5.27
C GLU A 88 15.49 3.42 -6.40
N LEU A 89 15.30 2.66 -7.47
CA LEU A 89 14.36 3.00 -8.53
C LEU A 89 12.92 2.71 -8.09
N ALA A 90 12.69 1.59 -7.42
CA ALA A 90 11.38 1.19 -6.91
C ALA A 90 10.82 2.19 -5.88
N LYS A 91 11.66 2.73 -4.98
CA LYS A 91 11.29 3.79 -4.03
C LYS A 91 10.81 5.07 -4.70
N LYS A 92 11.33 5.40 -5.90
CA LYS A 92 10.87 6.53 -6.70
C LYS A 92 9.56 6.24 -7.41
N PHE A 93 9.28 4.95 -7.67
CA PHE A 93 8.08 4.54 -8.38
C PHE A 93 6.87 4.46 -7.44
N SER A 94 6.97 3.76 -6.32
CA SER A 94 5.84 3.63 -5.39
C SER A 94 6.24 3.24 -3.97
N PHE A 95 5.32 3.46 -3.03
CA PHE A 95 5.41 2.95 -1.66
C PHE A 95 4.11 2.22 -1.26
N GLU A 96 4.19 1.36 -0.26
CA GLU A 96 3.03 0.71 0.34
C GLU A 96 3.14 0.65 1.87
N GLU A 97 3.84 -0.33 2.43
CA GLU A 97 3.89 -0.62 3.87
C GLU A 97 4.75 0.40 4.64
N SER A 98 5.76 0.97 4.01
CA SER A 98 6.64 1.99 4.58
C SER A 98 6.22 3.39 4.14
N ASP A 99 6.59 4.39 4.94
CA ASP A 99 6.46 5.77 4.51
C ASP A 99 7.53 6.08 3.44
N PRO A 100 7.20 6.88 2.41
CA PRO A 100 8.17 7.26 1.40
C PRO A 100 9.29 8.11 1.99
N VAL A 101 10.53 7.76 1.70
CA VAL A 101 11.72 8.54 2.10
C VAL A 101 12.02 9.67 1.12
N THR A 102 11.46 9.61 -0.08
CA THR A 102 11.55 10.59 -1.15
C THR A 102 10.18 10.75 -1.79
N PRO A 103 9.88 11.88 -2.48
CA PRO A 103 8.70 11.97 -3.31
C PRO A 103 8.67 10.80 -4.30
N THR A 104 7.53 10.13 -4.39
CA THR A 104 7.32 8.97 -5.25
C THR A 104 6.24 9.26 -6.27
N PHE A 105 6.29 8.56 -7.43
CA PHE A 105 5.29 8.69 -8.49
C PHE A 105 3.91 8.24 -8.04
N GLY A 106 3.82 7.13 -7.28
CA GLY A 106 2.54 6.59 -6.85
C GLY A 106 2.62 5.81 -5.52
N PHE A 107 1.50 5.19 -5.17
CA PHE A 107 1.41 4.32 -3.99
C PHE A 107 0.39 3.20 -4.20
N HIS A 108 0.42 2.22 -3.30
CA HIS A 108 -0.62 1.21 -3.13
C HIS A 108 -1.02 1.09 -1.66
N GLY A 109 -2.20 0.52 -1.44
CA GLY A 109 -2.73 0.20 -0.12
C GLY A 109 -3.68 1.27 0.45
N ILE A 110 -4.91 0.84 0.69
CA ILE A 110 -6.03 1.66 1.16
C ILE A 110 -5.72 2.46 2.44
N TYR A 111 -4.80 1.96 3.27
CA TYR A 111 -4.35 2.64 4.50
C TYR A 111 -3.39 3.81 4.23
N ASN A 112 -2.93 3.99 3.00
CA ASN A 112 -2.14 5.15 2.59
C ASN A 112 -3.02 6.31 2.11
N ILE A 113 -4.29 6.06 1.79
CA ILE A 113 -5.26 7.09 1.38
C ILE A 113 -5.27 8.32 2.31
N PRO A 114 -5.26 8.17 3.67
CA PRO A 114 -5.22 9.32 4.57
C PRO A 114 -3.98 10.21 4.47
N LYS A 115 -2.92 9.75 3.80
CA LYS A 115 -1.67 10.52 3.62
C LYS A 115 -1.72 11.43 2.40
N VAL A 116 -2.60 11.14 1.44
CA VAL A 116 -2.54 11.70 0.09
C VAL A 116 -3.79 12.46 -0.35
N LEU A 117 -4.95 12.15 0.21
CA LEU A 117 -6.19 12.85 -0.14
C LEU A 117 -6.36 14.16 0.64
N SER A 118 -7.02 15.14 -0.01
CA SER A 118 -7.53 16.32 0.67
C SER A 118 -8.53 15.92 1.77
N GLU A 119 -8.74 16.80 2.77
CA GLU A 119 -9.74 16.52 3.84
C GLU A 119 -11.13 16.25 3.28
N ILE A 120 -11.55 16.97 2.22
CA ILE A 120 -12.87 16.82 1.61
C ILE A 120 -12.99 15.47 0.93
N ASP A 121 -12.00 15.10 0.12
CA ASP A 121 -11.98 13.83 -0.60
C ASP A 121 -11.87 12.66 0.38
N LEU A 122 -11.04 12.78 1.40
CA LEU A 122 -10.89 11.77 2.44
C LEU A 122 -12.22 11.51 3.16
N LYS A 123 -12.95 12.55 3.57
CA LYS A 123 -14.28 12.42 4.20
C LYS A 123 -15.29 11.69 3.31
N ASN A 124 -15.23 11.91 2.01
CA ASN A 124 -16.07 11.19 1.05
C ASN A 124 -15.62 9.74 0.88
N TYR A 125 -14.32 9.52 0.78
CA TYR A 125 -13.75 8.19 0.58
C TYR A 125 -14.01 7.25 1.76
N ILE A 126 -13.84 7.70 3.00
CA ILE A 126 -14.04 6.86 4.19
C ILE A 126 -15.49 6.41 4.39
N LYS A 127 -16.47 7.10 3.80
CA LYS A 127 -17.88 6.67 3.83
C LYS A 127 -18.09 5.38 3.05
N LEU A 128 -17.24 5.12 2.05
CA LEU A 128 -17.33 3.95 1.17
C LEU A 128 -16.81 2.67 1.83
N TYR A 129 -16.07 2.76 2.94
CA TYR A 129 -15.55 1.56 3.61
C TYR A 129 -16.67 0.67 4.11
N SER A 130 -16.72 -0.56 3.60
CA SER A 130 -17.65 -1.59 4.05
C SER A 130 -17.30 -2.13 5.45
N GLY A 131 -18.23 -2.86 6.06
CA GLY A 131 -17.97 -3.59 7.30
C GLY A 131 -16.83 -4.58 7.17
N ASP A 132 -16.73 -5.27 6.02
CA ASP A 132 -15.66 -6.25 5.77
C ASP A 132 -14.27 -5.61 5.84
N ILE A 133 -14.10 -4.43 5.24
CA ILE A 133 -12.85 -3.67 5.36
C ILE A 133 -12.65 -3.20 6.79
N LEU A 134 -13.67 -2.59 7.40
CA LEU A 134 -13.54 -1.98 8.73
C LEU A 134 -13.22 -2.98 9.82
N TYR A 135 -13.77 -4.19 9.75
CA TYR A 135 -13.58 -5.25 10.76
C TYR A 135 -12.35 -6.13 10.51
N SER A 136 -11.62 -5.89 9.42
CA SER A 136 -10.38 -6.59 9.07
C SER A 136 -9.13 -5.96 9.70
N PRO A 137 -7.96 -6.61 9.61
CA PRO A 137 -6.65 -6.01 9.92
C PRO A 137 -6.38 -4.73 9.12
N THR A 138 -6.86 -4.65 7.87
CA THR A 138 -6.77 -3.46 7.02
C THR A 138 -7.49 -2.27 7.65
N GLY A 139 -8.71 -2.46 8.17
CA GLY A 139 -9.44 -1.40 8.88
C GLY A 139 -8.68 -0.87 10.11
N ARG A 140 -7.94 -1.74 10.80
CA ARG A 140 -7.02 -1.32 11.87
C ARG A 140 -5.87 -0.45 11.34
N LYS A 141 -5.26 -0.81 10.19
CA LYS A 141 -4.21 -0.01 9.55
C LYS A 141 -4.74 1.37 9.13
N ILE A 142 -5.95 1.42 8.55
CA ILE A 142 -6.61 2.69 8.15
C ILE A 142 -6.79 3.62 9.35
N VAL A 143 -7.37 3.13 10.47
CA VAL A 143 -7.57 3.95 11.67
C VAL A 143 -6.23 4.47 12.21
N LYS A 144 -5.20 3.63 12.22
CA LYS A 144 -3.84 4.05 12.64
C LYS A 144 -3.30 5.14 11.72
N SER A 145 -3.46 4.99 10.41
CA SER A 145 -3.03 5.99 9.43
C SER A 145 -3.74 7.32 9.67
N LEU A 146 -5.06 7.31 9.88
CA LEU A 146 -5.84 8.52 10.14
C LEU A 146 -5.29 9.30 11.34
N TYR A 147 -5.15 8.68 12.52
CA TYR A 147 -4.68 9.44 13.69
C TYR A 147 -3.21 9.82 13.62
N LYS A 148 -2.36 9.02 12.98
CA LYS A 148 -0.95 9.36 12.74
C LYS A 148 -0.81 10.60 11.83
N ASN A 149 -1.70 10.76 10.87
CA ASN A 149 -1.75 11.92 9.98
C ASN A 149 -2.67 13.05 10.51
N ARG A 150 -2.97 13.03 11.81
CA ARG A 150 -3.76 14.06 12.52
C ARG A 150 -5.23 14.19 12.07
N HIS A 151 -5.76 13.26 11.29
CA HIS A 151 -7.19 13.18 10.90
C HIS A 151 -8.04 12.59 12.04
N TYR A 152 -7.99 13.20 13.22
CA TYR A 152 -8.60 12.64 14.44
C TYR A 152 -10.12 12.54 14.36
N SER A 153 -10.80 13.49 13.69
CA SER A 153 -12.24 13.45 13.48
C SER A 153 -12.66 12.21 12.71
N ASP A 154 -11.95 11.92 11.62
CA ASP A 154 -12.21 10.81 10.74
C ASP A 154 -11.85 9.47 11.41
N ALA A 155 -10.76 9.46 12.18
CA ALA A 155 -10.41 8.30 13.01
C ALA A 155 -11.51 7.97 14.00
N ARG A 156 -12.07 8.96 14.72
CA ARG A 156 -13.21 8.77 15.66
C ARG A 156 -14.45 8.26 14.94
N HIS A 157 -14.74 8.80 13.74
CA HIS A 157 -15.87 8.32 12.93
C HIS A 157 -15.73 6.83 12.59
N LEU A 158 -14.57 6.40 12.11
CA LEU A 158 -14.33 4.98 11.80
C LEU A 158 -14.30 4.10 13.06
N LEU A 159 -13.74 4.58 14.16
CA LEU A 159 -13.76 3.87 15.44
C LEU A 159 -15.21 3.62 15.90
N ALA A 160 -16.09 4.63 15.82
CA ALA A 160 -17.51 4.48 16.16
C ALA A 160 -18.21 3.44 15.26
N ARG A 161 -17.88 3.40 13.97
CA ARG A 161 -18.38 2.35 13.05
C ARG A 161 -17.85 0.96 13.41
N ARG A 162 -16.57 0.83 13.74
CA ARG A 162 -15.95 -0.44 14.18
C ARG A 162 -16.56 -0.98 15.48
N MET A 163 -17.04 -0.10 16.39
CA MET A 163 -17.73 -0.52 17.62
C MET A 163 -19.05 -1.27 17.37
N LYS A 164 -19.58 -1.21 16.15
CA LYS A 164 -20.77 -1.99 15.74
C LYS A 164 -20.41 -3.42 15.27
N GLY A 165 -19.12 -3.74 15.19
CA GLY A 165 -18.64 -5.05 14.74
C GLY A 165 -18.70 -6.15 15.82
N PRO A 166 -18.19 -7.34 15.50
CA PRO A 166 -18.06 -8.47 16.43
C PRO A 166 -17.29 -8.12 17.71
N PHE A 167 -17.47 -8.91 18.77
CA PHE A 167 -16.88 -8.63 20.09
C PHE A 167 -15.35 -8.43 20.04
N ALA A 168 -14.62 -9.31 19.35
CA ALA A 168 -13.17 -9.19 19.21
C ALA A 168 -12.75 -7.86 18.53
N ILE A 169 -13.51 -7.39 17.55
CA ILE A 169 -13.27 -6.11 16.86
C ILE A 169 -13.55 -4.94 17.80
N ARG A 170 -14.60 -5.02 18.63
CA ARG A 170 -14.90 -3.98 19.62
C ARG A 170 -13.78 -3.81 20.63
N TRP A 171 -13.20 -4.90 21.12
CA TRP A 171 -12.06 -4.85 22.04
C TRP A 171 -10.83 -4.20 21.40
N ASP A 172 -10.46 -4.65 20.19
CA ASP A 172 -9.40 -4.00 19.41
C ASP A 172 -9.66 -2.52 19.16
N THR A 173 -10.90 -2.15 18.91
CA THR A 173 -11.32 -0.77 18.67
C THR A 173 -11.14 0.11 19.90
N LEU A 174 -11.41 -0.38 21.11
CA LEU A 174 -11.13 0.34 22.35
C LEU A 174 -9.65 0.64 22.52
N ILE A 175 -8.77 -0.33 22.21
CA ILE A 175 -7.32 -0.14 22.24
C ILE A 175 -6.89 0.94 21.25
N LEU A 176 -7.43 0.91 20.03
CA LEU A 176 -7.15 1.93 19.03
C LEU A 176 -7.66 3.31 19.44
N TRP A 177 -8.80 3.37 20.11
CA TRP A 177 -9.38 4.63 20.61
C TRP A 177 -8.46 5.29 21.64
N VAL A 178 -8.02 4.53 22.64
CA VAL A 178 -7.06 5.01 23.64
C VAL A 178 -5.77 5.51 22.97
N ARG A 179 -5.23 4.74 22.03
CA ARG A 179 -4.01 5.14 21.29
C ARG A 179 -4.21 6.42 20.48
N SER A 180 -5.36 6.59 19.84
CA SER A 180 -5.70 7.81 19.10
C SER A 180 -5.77 9.04 20.02
N LEU A 181 -6.37 8.90 21.20
CA LEU A 181 -6.44 9.96 22.20
C LEU A 181 -5.05 10.34 22.74
N LEU A 182 -4.24 9.35 23.10
CA LEU A 182 -2.86 9.58 23.56
C LEU A 182 -2.02 10.29 22.49
N HIS A 183 -2.14 9.89 21.25
CA HIS A 183 -1.45 10.51 20.14
C HIS A 183 -1.89 11.97 19.94
N GLN A 184 -3.20 12.23 20.03
CA GLN A 184 -3.74 13.59 19.92
C GLN A 184 -3.21 14.48 21.05
N LEU A 185 -3.24 14.01 22.30
CA LEU A 185 -2.74 14.76 23.47
C LEU A 185 -1.24 15.05 23.39
N TRP A 186 -0.47 14.09 22.90
CA TRP A 186 0.97 14.25 22.73
C TRP A 186 1.31 15.37 21.72
N HIS A 187 0.64 15.36 20.59
CA HIS A 187 0.90 16.35 19.54
C HIS A 187 0.34 17.74 19.87
N HIS A 188 -0.73 17.82 20.66
CA HIS A 188 -1.23 19.13 21.12
C HIS A 188 -0.24 19.84 22.05
N LYS A 189 0.49 19.07 22.89
CA LYS A 189 1.55 19.61 23.78
C LYS A 189 2.85 19.98 23.06
N ALA A 190 3.06 19.47 21.87
CA ALA A 190 4.26 19.77 21.09
C ALA A 190 4.07 20.97 20.14
N ASP A 191 2.84 21.39 19.93
CA ASP A 191 2.46 22.55 19.11
C ASP A 191 2.26 23.83 19.96
N ASP A 192 2.24 23.72 21.34
CA ASP A 192 2.28 24.80 22.33
C ASP A 192 3.72 25.08 22.81
#